data_e8014f7964f39fadfca70ea969d48b88
#
_entry.id   e8014f7964f39fadfca70ea969d48b88
#
_cell.length_a   1.000
_cell.length_b   1.000
_cell.length_c   1.000
_cell.angle_alpha   90.00
_cell.angle_beta   90.00
_cell.angle_gamma   90.00
#
_symmetry.space_group_name_H-M   'P 1'
#
loop_
_entity.id
_entity.type
_entity.pdbx_description
1 polymer ?
#
loop_
_entity_poly.entity_id
_entity_poly.type
_entity_poly.pdbx_seq_one_letter_code
_entity_poly.pdbx_strand_id
1 'polypeptide(L)'
;VSRLSCLSQAARIPIARYPVTVLFMRKAKIVCTIGPASDSPALLDQLIESGMNAARLNFSHGTHESHARAVKAIREAADRRRVAIAIIQDLQGPRIRVGEVDQEGLDLVAGQTVRLVTTLLRSGGQLGARSIAPSVMHEIPVTYQYLVRDVLPGARILIDDGLIELMAVRITGGAVECEVVTGGRLISHKGINLPDTRISAPTLTDKDRDDLRFGIAQGVDYVALSFV
;
A
#
# COMPACT_ATOMS: atom_id res chain seq x y z
N VAL A 1 -22.67 -28.16 -41.18
CA VAL A 1 -21.41 -28.87 -41.43
C VAL A 1 -20.28 -27.91 -41.34
N SER A 2 -19.26 -28.28 -40.58
CA SER A 2 -17.88 -27.76 -40.48
C SER A 2 -17.65 -26.63 -39.49
N ARG A 3 -17.17 -27.05 -38.35
CA ARG A 3 -15.80 -27.14 -37.80
C ARG A 3 -15.38 -25.92 -37.03
N LEU A 4 -15.66 -25.96 -35.76
CA LEU A 4 -14.85 -25.40 -34.68
C LEU A 4 -13.50 -26.17 -34.64
N SER A 5 -12.42 -25.50 -34.98
CA SER A 5 -11.04 -25.94 -34.73
C SER A 5 -10.17 -24.73 -34.47
N CYS A 6 -10.14 -24.29 -33.25
CA CYS A 6 -9.09 -23.42 -32.74
C CYS A 6 -9.03 -23.51 -31.21
N LEU A 7 -8.57 -24.60 -30.70
CA LEU A 7 -8.14 -24.77 -29.32
C LEU A 7 -6.93 -25.69 -29.36
N SER A 8 -5.77 -25.15 -29.12
CA SER A 8 -4.63 -25.76 -28.42
C SER A 8 -3.31 -25.17 -28.87
N GLN A 9 -2.92 -24.07 -28.25
CA GLN A 9 -1.52 -23.81 -27.95
C GLN A 9 -1.46 -23.17 -26.56
N ALA A 10 -1.91 -23.94 -25.57
CA ALA A 10 -1.43 -23.75 -24.22
C ALA A 10 0.03 -24.17 -24.22
N ALA A 11 0.93 -23.20 -24.15
CA ALA A 11 2.34 -23.44 -23.96
C ALA A 11 2.51 -24.31 -22.72
N ARG A 12 2.79 -25.59 -22.90
CA ARG A 12 3.19 -26.50 -21.82
C ARG A 12 4.53 -25.98 -21.31
N ILE A 13 4.50 -25.33 -20.17
CA ILE A 13 5.69 -25.05 -19.38
C ILE A 13 6.29 -26.41 -19.03
N PRO A 14 7.51 -26.74 -19.47
CA PRO A 14 8.12 -28.01 -19.12
C PRO A 14 8.44 -28.03 -17.62
N ILE A 15 7.65 -28.76 -16.84
CA ILE A 15 7.84 -29.00 -15.40
C ILE A 15 9.15 -29.76 -15.09
N ALA A 16 9.89 -30.17 -16.11
CA ALA A 16 11.01 -31.10 -15.95
C ALA A 16 12.37 -30.42 -16.12
N ARG A 17 12.75 -29.46 -15.27
CA ARG A 17 14.14 -28.94 -15.27
C ARG A 17 14.78 -28.72 -13.91
N TYR A 18 14.08 -28.98 -12.82
CA TYR A 18 14.70 -28.82 -11.50
C TYR A 18 14.93 -30.18 -10.88
N PRO A 19 16.18 -30.52 -10.47
CA PRO A 19 16.40 -31.76 -9.72
C PRO A 19 15.58 -31.69 -8.44
N VAL A 20 14.72 -32.69 -8.24
CA VAL A 20 14.03 -32.88 -6.95
C VAL A 20 15.09 -33.31 -5.94
N THR A 21 15.89 -32.37 -5.47
CA THR A 21 16.63 -32.60 -4.25
C THR A 21 15.58 -32.55 -3.15
N VAL A 22 15.41 -33.63 -2.41
CA VAL A 22 14.62 -33.69 -1.19
C VAL A 22 15.30 -32.79 -0.15
N LEU A 23 15.20 -31.51 -0.35
CA LEU A 23 15.55 -30.52 0.67
C LEU A 23 14.45 -30.56 1.72
N PHE A 24 14.83 -30.61 2.98
CA PHE A 24 13.97 -30.33 4.11
C PHE A 24 13.10 -29.12 3.75
N MET A 25 11.83 -29.35 3.38
CA MET A 25 10.94 -28.28 2.97
C MET A 25 10.66 -27.42 4.20
N ARG A 26 11.31 -26.26 4.25
CA ARG A 26 10.98 -25.26 5.25
C ARG A 26 9.49 -24.97 5.16
N LYS A 27 8.79 -25.07 6.29
CA LYS A 27 7.34 -24.78 6.34
C LYS A 27 7.06 -23.29 6.12
N ALA A 28 7.99 -22.42 6.58
CA ALA A 28 7.91 -20.98 6.34
C ALA A 28 8.53 -20.61 5.00
N LYS A 29 7.90 -19.68 4.28
CA LYS A 29 8.43 -19.07 3.06
C LYS A 29 8.91 -17.66 3.37
N ILE A 30 10.08 -17.30 2.82
CA ILE A 30 10.67 -15.98 2.98
C ILE A 30 10.25 -15.12 1.80
N VAL A 31 9.54 -14.03 2.09
CA VAL A 31 9.17 -13.00 1.13
C VAL A 31 10.07 -11.79 1.34
N CYS A 32 10.81 -11.38 0.29
CA CYS A 32 11.66 -10.20 0.33
C CYS A 32 11.05 -9.10 -0.53
N THR A 33 10.93 -7.89 0.02
CA THR A 33 10.58 -6.71 -0.78
C THR A 33 11.80 -6.25 -1.56
N ILE A 34 11.67 -6.22 -2.89
CA ILE A 34 12.73 -5.76 -3.79
C ILE A 34 12.47 -4.30 -4.17
N GLY A 35 13.49 -3.50 -4.06
CA GLY A 35 13.50 -2.08 -4.39
C GLY A 35 14.92 -1.58 -4.70
N PRO A 36 15.13 -0.27 -4.88
CA PRO A 36 16.42 0.27 -5.35
C PRO A 36 17.65 -0.14 -4.54
N ALA A 37 17.47 -0.44 -3.25
CA ALA A 37 18.55 -0.90 -2.37
C ALA A 37 18.87 -2.39 -2.51
N SER A 38 18.03 -3.19 -3.21
CA SER A 38 18.13 -4.66 -3.22
C SER A 38 17.94 -5.28 -4.62
N ASP A 39 17.81 -4.47 -5.67
CA ASP A 39 17.53 -4.93 -7.05
C ASP A 39 18.79 -5.24 -7.87
N SER A 40 19.99 -5.06 -7.31
CA SER A 40 21.23 -5.41 -8.01
C SER A 40 21.37 -6.92 -8.18
N PRO A 41 21.94 -7.40 -9.30
CA PRO A 41 22.12 -8.83 -9.56
C PRO A 41 22.85 -9.58 -8.44
N ALA A 42 23.87 -8.96 -7.85
CA ALA A 42 24.65 -9.55 -6.77
C ALA A 42 23.84 -9.72 -5.49
N LEU A 43 23.02 -8.72 -5.12
CA LEU A 43 22.15 -8.80 -3.96
C LEU A 43 21.00 -9.78 -4.16
N LEU A 44 20.41 -9.84 -5.36
CA LEU A 44 19.40 -10.84 -5.68
C LEU A 44 19.95 -12.26 -5.56
N ASP A 45 21.18 -12.52 -6.03
CA ASP A 45 21.83 -13.81 -5.85
C ASP A 45 22.04 -14.14 -4.35
N GLN A 46 22.47 -13.17 -3.54
CA GLN A 46 22.62 -13.34 -2.09
C GLN A 46 21.30 -13.60 -1.36
N LEU A 47 20.23 -12.87 -1.73
CA LEU A 47 18.90 -13.09 -1.17
C LEU A 47 18.37 -14.50 -1.48
N ILE A 48 18.58 -14.97 -2.71
CA ILE A 48 18.21 -16.34 -3.11
C ILE A 48 19.02 -17.37 -2.33
N GLU A 49 20.32 -17.20 -2.19
CA GLU A 49 21.18 -18.07 -1.38
C GLU A 49 20.76 -18.11 0.10
N SER A 50 20.37 -16.95 0.64
CA SER A 50 19.86 -16.82 2.00
C SER A 50 18.47 -17.44 2.17
N GLY A 51 17.83 -17.85 1.06
CA GLY A 51 16.61 -18.63 1.04
C GLY A 51 15.35 -17.86 0.73
N MET A 52 15.42 -16.74 0.00
CA MET A 52 14.26 -16.07 -0.55
C MET A 52 13.44 -17.06 -1.39
N ASN A 53 12.13 -17.07 -1.18
CA ASN A 53 11.16 -17.88 -1.93
C ASN A 53 10.28 -17.03 -2.84
N ALA A 54 10.03 -15.79 -2.44
CA ALA A 54 9.22 -14.86 -3.20
C ALA A 54 9.80 -13.44 -3.12
N ALA A 55 9.72 -12.72 -4.23
CA ALA A 55 10.07 -11.31 -4.35
C ALA A 55 8.79 -10.48 -4.40
N ARG A 56 8.60 -9.55 -3.44
CA ARG A 56 7.47 -8.61 -3.43
C ARG A 56 7.90 -7.31 -4.10
N LEU A 57 7.14 -6.87 -5.09
CA LEU A 57 7.27 -5.59 -5.76
C LEU A 57 6.13 -4.66 -5.30
N ASN A 58 6.48 -3.58 -4.59
CA ASN A 58 5.50 -2.64 -4.06
C ASN A 58 5.16 -1.57 -5.11
N PHE A 59 4.00 -1.69 -5.74
CA PHE A 59 3.50 -0.76 -6.75
C PHE A 59 2.99 0.57 -6.20
N SER A 60 3.12 0.77 -4.90
CA SER A 60 2.95 2.08 -4.30
C SER A 60 4.07 3.06 -4.65
N HIS A 61 5.21 2.56 -5.10
CA HIS A 61 6.42 3.31 -5.41
C HIS A 61 7.03 2.79 -6.71
N GLY A 62 7.89 3.61 -7.32
CA GLY A 62 8.54 3.25 -8.59
C GLY A 62 7.67 3.52 -9.81
N THR A 63 8.17 3.12 -10.98
CA THR A 63 7.51 3.22 -12.28
C THR A 63 7.41 1.84 -12.92
N HIS A 64 6.55 1.68 -13.95
CA HIS A 64 6.45 0.43 -14.71
C HIS A 64 7.82 0.00 -15.26
N GLU A 65 8.66 0.94 -15.73
CA GLU A 65 10.00 0.63 -16.24
C GLU A 65 10.93 0.10 -15.13
N SER A 66 10.87 0.66 -13.93
CA SER A 66 11.65 0.18 -12.79
C SER A 66 11.21 -1.22 -12.36
N HIS A 67 9.90 -1.47 -12.33
CA HIS A 67 9.35 -2.79 -12.01
C HIS A 67 9.66 -3.83 -13.10
N ALA A 68 9.62 -3.45 -14.39
CA ALA A 68 10.03 -4.35 -15.48
C ALA A 68 11.50 -4.78 -15.33
N ARG A 69 12.40 -3.83 -15.03
CA ARG A 69 13.81 -4.15 -14.76
C ARG A 69 13.97 -5.10 -13.57
N ALA A 70 13.24 -4.86 -12.47
CA ALA A 70 13.27 -5.72 -11.31
C ALA A 70 12.77 -7.13 -11.61
N VAL A 71 11.62 -7.27 -12.31
CA VAL A 71 11.10 -8.59 -12.75
C VAL A 71 12.14 -9.34 -13.56
N LYS A 72 12.73 -8.68 -14.55
CA LYS A 72 13.78 -9.28 -15.39
C LYS A 72 14.98 -9.74 -14.57
N ALA A 73 15.50 -8.87 -13.69
CA ALA A 73 16.65 -9.18 -12.85
C ALA A 73 16.38 -10.37 -11.90
N ILE A 74 15.18 -10.44 -11.31
CA ILE A 74 14.76 -11.54 -10.44
C ILE A 74 14.70 -12.86 -11.25
N ARG A 75 14.09 -12.86 -12.43
CA ARG A 75 14.00 -14.05 -13.29
C ARG A 75 15.40 -14.54 -13.71
N GLU A 76 16.27 -13.62 -14.13
CA GLU A 76 17.66 -13.95 -14.50
C GLU A 76 18.45 -14.53 -13.30
N ALA A 77 18.28 -13.98 -12.09
CA ALA A 77 18.92 -14.51 -10.88
C ALA A 77 18.39 -15.91 -10.54
N ALA A 78 17.07 -16.11 -10.61
CA ALA A 78 16.42 -17.39 -10.39
C ALA A 78 16.93 -18.47 -11.37
N ASP A 79 17.05 -18.12 -12.65
CA ASP A 79 17.57 -19.01 -13.69
C ASP A 79 19.05 -19.36 -13.45
N ARG A 80 19.90 -18.38 -13.14
CA ARG A 80 21.32 -18.63 -12.81
C ARG A 80 21.46 -19.62 -11.67
N ARG A 81 20.62 -19.46 -10.63
CA ARG A 81 20.63 -20.32 -9.42
C ARG A 81 19.82 -21.60 -9.58
N ARG A 82 19.11 -21.79 -10.68
CA ARG A 82 18.22 -22.94 -10.97
C ARG A 82 17.19 -23.16 -9.87
N VAL A 83 16.56 -22.09 -9.38
CA VAL A 83 15.51 -22.14 -8.36
C VAL A 83 14.29 -21.39 -8.86
N ALA A 84 13.11 -21.77 -8.34
CA ALA A 84 11.87 -21.05 -8.61
C ALA A 84 11.69 -19.95 -7.56
N ILE A 85 11.57 -18.69 -8.00
CA ILE A 85 11.25 -17.55 -7.17
C ILE A 85 9.92 -16.97 -7.65
N ALA A 86 8.93 -16.93 -6.78
CA ALA A 86 7.66 -16.29 -7.07
C ALA A 86 7.80 -14.76 -7.07
N ILE A 87 7.09 -14.08 -7.97
CA ILE A 87 7.03 -12.62 -7.99
C ILE A 87 5.62 -12.20 -7.57
N ILE A 88 5.53 -11.39 -6.53
CA ILE A 88 4.28 -10.85 -5.98
C ILE A 88 4.19 -9.38 -6.35
N GLN A 89 3.18 -9.03 -7.15
CA GLN A 89 2.79 -7.66 -7.37
C GLN A 89 1.89 -7.20 -6.23
N ASP A 90 2.32 -6.23 -5.44
CA ASP A 90 1.52 -5.65 -4.36
C ASP A 90 0.95 -4.31 -4.81
N LEU A 91 -0.35 -4.31 -5.11
CA LEU A 91 -1.08 -3.14 -5.60
C LEU A 91 -1.26 -2.11 -4.47
N GLN A 92 -1.29 -0.83 -4.87
CA GLN A 92 -1.37 0.28 -3.92
C GLN A 92 -2.68 0.30 -3.13
N GLY A 93 -3.81 0.01 -3.79
CA GLY A 93 -5.14 0.19 -3.22
C GLY A 93 -5.55 1.64 -2.96
N PRO A 94 -6.73 1.86 -2.40
CA PRO A 94 -7.21 3.20 -2.03
C PRO A 94 -6.43 3.71 -0.81
N ARG A 95 -5.47 4.60 -1.04
CA ARG A 95 -4.67 5.21 0.04
C ARG A 95 -5.43 6.34 0.71
N ILE A 96 -5.63 6.21 2.02
CA ILE A 96 -6.09 7.30 2.88
C ILE A 96 -4.86 7.84 3.61
N ARG A 97 -4.63 9.16 3.51
CA ARG A 97 -3.46 9.81 4.11
C ARG A 97 -3.81 11.15 4.73
N VAL A 98 -3.00 11.55 5.67
CA VAL A 98 -2.92 12.94 6.12
C VAL A 98 -2.44 13.80 4.95
N GLY A 99 -3.08 14.93 4.73
CA GLY A 99 -2.64 15.94 3.77
C GLY A 99 -1.44 16.73 4.28
N GLU A 100 -1.27 17.95 3.76
CA GLU A 100 -0.19 18.83 4.24
C GLU A 100 -0.50 19.39 5.62
N VAL A 101 0.42 19.21 6.56
CA VAL A 101 0.50 19.90 7.84
C VAL A 101 1.76 20.76 7.87
N ASP A 102 1.92 21.60 8.90
CA ASP A 102 3.11 22.46 9.03
C ASP A 102 4.41 21.66 8.96
N GLN A 103 5.47 22.25 8.43
CA GLN A 103 6.77 21.59 8.25
C GLN A 103 7.35 21.02 9.55
N GLU A 104 7.05 21.68 10.67
CA GLU A 104 7.46 21.23 12.00
C GLU A 104 6.60 20.05 12.51
N GLY A 105 5.51 19.72 11.82
CA GLY A 105 4.51 18.74 12.29
C GLY A 105 3.60 19.32 13.38
N LEU A 106 2.66 18.50 13.83
CA LEU A 106 1.67 18.85 14.85
C LEU A 106 1.78 17.88 16.02
N ASP A 107 2.07 18.38 17.21
CA ASP A 107 2.08 17.56 18.43
C ASP A 107 0.66 17.38 18.95
N LEU A 108 0.16 16.15 18.89
CA LEU A 108 -1.15 15.76 19.40
C LEU A 108 -1.03 15.21 20.83
N VAL A 109 -1.88 15.68 21.71
CA VAL A 109 -1.89 15.27 23.12
C VAL A 109 -3.19 14.52 23.43
N ALA A 110 -3.11 13.42 24.16
CA ALA A 110 -4.27 12.65 24.57
C ALA A 110 -5.32 13.53 25.32
N GLY A 111 -6.61 13.33 24.99
CA GLY A 111 -7.72 14.14 25.47
C GLY A 111 -7.95 15.43 24.66
N GLN A 112 -7.08 15.79 23.75
CA GLN A 112 -7.26 16.94 22.87
C GLN A 112 -8.34 16.66 21.82
N THR A 113 -9.12 17.69 21.44
CA THR A 113 -10.04 17.60 20.31
C THR A 113 -9.41 18.15 19.04
N VAL A 114 -9.54 17.39 17.95
CA VAL A 114 -9.06 17.75 16.60
C VAL A 114 -10.17 17.58 15.57
N ARG A 115 -10.04 18.20 14.40
CA ARG A 115 -10.98 18.05 13.29
C ARG A 115 -10.27 17.47 12.06
N LEU A 116 -10.80 16.38 11.54
CA LEU A 116 -10.36 15.85 10.23
C LEU A 116 -11.22 16.46 9.13
N VAL A 117 -10.57 17.08 8.15
CA VAL A 117 -11.23 17.77 7.02
C VAL A 117 -10.75 17.18 5.69
N THR A 118 -11.66 17.01 4.72
CA THR A 118 -11.24 16.52 3.41
C THR A 118 -10.50 17.61 2.63
N THR A 119 -9.44 17.24 1.93
CA THR A 119 -8.64 18.19 1.12
C THR A 119 -9.45 18.88 0.02
N LEU A 120 -10.52 18.25 -0.48
CA LEU A 120 -11.40 18.82 -1.51
C LEU A 120 -12.16 20.07 -1.02
N LEU A 121 -12.45 20.18 0.27
CA LEU A 121 -13.10 21.37 0.84
C LEU A 121 -12.14 22.56 0.97
N ARG A 122 -10.84 22.33 0.82
CA ARG A 122 -9.77 23.36 0.94
C ARG A 122 -9.44 24.09 -0.37
N SER A 123 -9.94 23.64 -1.51
CA SER A 123 -9.61 24.22 -2.83
C SER A 123 -10.13 25.67 -3.03
N GLY A 124 -10.76 26.28 -2.03
CA GLY A 124 -11.30 27.64 -2.06
C GLY A 124 -10.57 28.67 -1.19
N GLY A 125 -9.45 28.36 -0.56
CA GLY A 125 -8.75 29.35 0.28
C GLY A 125 -7.46 28.79 0.88
N GLN A 126 -6.36 29.52 0.68
CA GLN A 126 -5.10 29.31 1.41
C GLN A 126 -5.36 29.31 2.93
N LEU A 127 -5.21 28.15 3.55
CA LEU A 127 -5.05 28.06 4.99
C LEU A 127 -3.99 27.00 5.26
N GLY A 128 -2.74 27.46 5.39
CA GLY A 128 -1.76 26.74 6.20
C GLY A 128 -2.37 26.46 7.57
N ALA A 129 -1.99 25.37 8.22
CA ALA A 129 -2.40 25.09 9.58
C ALA A 129 -2.15 26.36 10.43
N ARG A 130 -3.21 27.11 10.77
CA ARG A 130 -3.08 28.28 11.63
C ARG A 130 -3.08 27.78 13.05
N SER A 131 -1.92 27.88 13.69
CA SER A 131 -1.85 27.94 15.13
C SER A 131 -2.55 29.23 15.57
N ILE A 132 -3.73 29.10 16.15
CA ILE A 132 -4.43 30.19 16.81
C ILE A 132 -4.56 29.77 18.26
N ALA A 133 -4.30 30.66 19.20
CA ALA A 133 -4.39 30.64 20.67
C ALA A 133 -4.98 29.39 21.38
N PRO A 134 -4.77 29.12 22.66
CA PRO A 134 -5.00 27.83 23.34
C PRO A 134 -6.44 27.29 23.37
N SER A 135 -7.34 27.87 22.58
CA SER A 135 -8.72 27.40 22.35
C SER A 135 -8.98 26.91 20.93
N VAL A 136 -7.97 26.74 20.08
CA VAL A 136 -8.17 26.42 18.68
C VAL A 136 -8.00 24.94 18.41
N MET A 137 -9.10 24.36 17.99
CA MET A 137 -9.22 23.01 17.47
C MET A 137 -8.39 22.86 16.18
N HIS A 138 -7.34 22.01 16.20
CA HIS A 138 -6.50 21.77 15.03
C HIS A 138 -7.28 21.08 13.93
N GLU A 139 -7.16 21.61 12.70
CA GLU A 139 -7.70 20.98 11.50
C GLU A 139 -6.63 20.16 10.80
N ILE A 140 -6.85 18.86 10.68
CA ILE A 140 -5.96 17.89 10.02
C ILE A 140 -6.57 17.55 8.67
N PRO A 141 -5.91 17.92 7.57
CA PRO A 141 -6.38 17.59 6.22
C PRO A 141 -6.22 16.08 5.95
N VAL A 142 -7.22 15.49 5.28
CA VAL A 142 -7.24 14.07 4.90
C VAL A 142 -7.54 13.94 3.41
N THR A 143 -6.82 13.07 2.72
CA THR A 143 -6.98 12.86 1.27
C THR A 143 -8.25 12.10 0.88
N TYR A 144 -8.95 11.50 1.85
CA TYR A 144 -10.12 10.68 1.62
C TYR A 144 -11.40 11.52 1.49
N GLN A 145 -11.92 11.62 0.26
CA GLN A 145 -13.08 12.47 -0.05
C GLN A 145 -14.39 12.03 0.63
N TYR A 146 -14.52 10.74 0.97
CA TYR A 146 -15.73 10.20 1.59
C TYR A 146 -15.65 10.12 3.12
N LEU A 147 -14.63 10.73 3.73
CA LEU A 147 -14.37 10.67 5.17
C LEU A 147 -15.62 10.95 6.01
N VAL A 148 -16.27 12.07 5.73
CA VAL A 148 -17.46 12.56 6.48
C VAL A 148 -18.69 11.66 6.31
N ARG A 149 -18.77 10.97 5.16
CA ARG A 149 -19.87 10.04 4.85
C ARG A 149 -19.69 8.70 5.51
N ASP A 150 -18.46 8.20 5.53
CA ASP A 150 -18.16 6.81 5.88
C ASP A 150 -17.81 6.64 7.37
N VAL A 151 -17.15 7.63 7.97
CA VAL A 151 -16.80 7.59 9.39
C VAL A 151 -18.03 7.88 10.26
N LEU A 152 -18.28 7.05 11.25
CA LEU A 152 -19.38 7.22 12.21
C LEU A 152 -18.82 7.59 13.59
N PRO A 153 -19.60 8.28 14.44
CA PRO A 153 -19.23 8.48 15.84
C PRO A 153 -18.90 7.14 16.52
N GLY A 154 -17.83 7.10 17.29
CA GLY A 154 -17.28 5.91 17.93
C GLY A 154 -16.28 5.12 17.08
N ALA A 155 -16.09 5.46 15.81
CA ALA A 155 -15.08 4.78 14.96
C ALA A 155 -13.66 5.20 15.36
N ARG A 156 -12.74 4.24 15.37
CA ARG A 156 -11.31 4.48 15.58
C ARG A 156 -10.64 4.89 14.28
N ILE A 157 -9.72 5.83 14.40
CA ILE A 157 -8.92 6.35 13.29
C ILE A 157 -7.47 6.21 13.71
N LEU A 158 -6.75 5.31 13.03
CA LEU A 158 -5.35 5.02 13.32
C LEU A 158 -4.47 5.73 12.31
N ILE A 159 -3.48 6.47 12.78
CA ILE A 159 -2.54 7.23 11.94
C ILE A 159 -1.12 6.73 12.20
N ASP A 160 -0.28 6.68 11.15
CA ASP A 160 1.11 6.23 11.19
C ASP A 160 1.22 4.82 11.81
N ASP A 161 0.54 3.86 11.17
CA ASP A 161 0.49 2.45 11.59
C ASP A 161 0.01 2.23 13.03
N GLY A 162 -0.82 3.16 13.54
CA GLY A 162 -1.41 3.09 14.87
C GLY A 162 -0.57 3.75 15.97
N LEU A 163 0.50 4.46 15.63
CA LEU A 163 1.26 5.25 16.59
C LEU A 163 0.44 6.41 17.17
N ILE A 164 -0.52 6.93 16.41
CA ILE A 164 -1.50 7.92 16.83
C ILE A 164 -2.89 7.31 16.66
N GLU A 165 -3.73 7.42 17.69
CA GLU A 165 -5.11 6.95 17.68
C GLU A 165 -6.06 8.09 17.99
N LEU A 166 -7.08 8.25 17.14
CA LEU A 166 -8.17 9.18 17.32
C LEU A 166 -9.49 8.41 17.42
N MET A 167 -10.43 8.93 18.19
CA MET A 167 -11.81 8.45 18.27
C MET A 167 -12.75 9.50 17.67
N ALA A 168 -13.53 9.12 16.67
CA ALA A 168 -14.54 10.01 16.09
C ALA A 168 -15.65 10.28 17.13
N VAL A 169 -15.88 11.55 17.43
CA VAL A 169 -16.91 11.96 18.42
C VAL A 169 -18.19 12.39 17.72
N ARG A 170 -18.08 13.24 16.72
CA ARG A 170 -19.24 13.75 15.96
C ARG A 170 -18.83 14.26 14.59
N ILE A 171 -19.84 14.40 13.71
CA ILE A 171 -19.67 14.98 12.38
C ILE A 171 -20.36 16.33 12.37
N THR A 172 -19.61 17.37 12.02
CA THR A 172 -20.10 18.75 12.07
C THR A 172 -19.42 19.60 10.99
N GLY A 173 -20.19 20.42 10.27
CA GLY A 173 -19.63 21.38 9.31
C GLY A 173 -18.75 20.75 8.20
N GLY A 174 -19.04 19.52 7.77
CA GLY A 174 -18.24 18.83 6.75
C GLY A 174 -16.90 18.28 7.25
N ALA A 175 -16.71 18.14 8.56
CA ALA A 175 -15.54 17.58 9.21
C ALA A 175 -15.93 16.50 10.21
N VAL A 176 -14.99 15.63 10.54
CA VAL A 176 -15.08 14.66 11.63
C VAL A 176 -14.35 15.23 12.83
N GLU A 177 -15.05 15.53 13.92
CA GLU A 177 -14.44 15.92 15.18
C GLU A 177 -14.03 14.66 15.93
N CYS A 178 -12.79 14.64 16.38
CA CYS A 178 -12.17 13.49 17.03
C CYS A 178 -11.54 13.89 18.35
N GLU A 179 -11.56 12.99 19.30
CA GLU A 179 -10.72 13.03 20.50
C GLU A 179 -9.44 12.24 20.25
N VAL A 180 -8.31 12.77 20.66
CA VAL A 180 -7.01 12.09 20.61
C VAL A 180 -6.96 11.08 21.74
N VAL A 181 -6.96 9.79 21.42
CA VAL A 181 -6.81 8.69 22.39
C VAL A 181 -5.33 8.47 22.69
N THR A 182 -4.52 8.30 21.65
CA THR A 182 -3.07 8.19 21.76
C THR A 182 -2.44 9.32 20.98
N GLY A 183 -1.70 10.17 21.67
CA GLY A 183 -1.02 11.32 21.09
C GLY A 183 0.31 10.96 20.44
N GLY A 184 0.88 11.93 19.73
CA GLY A 184 2.18 11.79 19.06
C GLY A 184 2.42 12.92 18.08
N ARG A 185 3.60 12.93 17.44
CA ARG A 185 3.95 13.94 16.44
C ARG A 185 3.41 13.54 15.07
N LEU A 186 2.43 14.27 14.60
CA LEU A 186 1.82 14.11 13.28
C LEU A 186 2.60 14.91 12.23
N ILE A 187 2.99 14.25 11.15
CA ILE A 187 3.59 14.88 9.98
C ILE A 187 2.77 14.59 8.72
N SER A 188 3.03 15.36 7.67
CA SER A 188 2.35 15.22 6.36
C SER A 188 2.47 13.81 5.79
N HIS A 189 1.46 13.40 5.02
CA HIS A 189 1.41 12.15 4.23
C HIS A 189 1.40 10.85 5.01
N LYS A 190 1.26 10.88 6.33
CA LYS A 190 1.11 9.65 7.13
C LYS A 190 -0.14 8.88 6.74
N GLY A 191 -0.03 7.54 6.71
CA GLY A 191 -1.14 6.65 6.41
C GLY A 191 -2.24 6.75 7.48
N ILE A 192 -3.49 6.62 7.04
CA ILE A 192 -4.66 6.55 7.91
C ILE A 192 -5.35 5.22 7.67
N ASN A 193 -5.61 4.47 8.74
CA ASN A 193 -6.42 3.26 8.75
C ASN A 193 -7.72 3.51 9.49
N LEU A 194 -8.82 3.00 8.96
CA LEU A 194 -10.18 3.13 9.49
C LEU A 194 -10.74 1.72 9.76
N PRO A 195 -10.29 1.02 10.83
CA PRO A 195 -10.59 -0.39 11.04
C PRO A 195 -12.07 -0.69 11.24
N ASP A 196 -12.82 0.26 11.82
CA ASP A 196 -14.23 0.10 12.16
C ASP A 196 -15.15 0.76 11.11
N THR A 197 -14.61 1.13 9.94
CA THR A 197 -15.35 1.90 8.92
C THR A 197 -15.43 1.13 7.60
N ARG A 198 -16.64 0.98 7.08
CA ARG A 198 -16.82 0.50 5.72
C ARG A 198 -16.48 1.59 4.72
N ILE A 199 -15.35 1.44 4.04
CA ILE A 199 -14.83 2.41 3.08
C ILE A 199 -15.60 2.34 1.77
N SER A 200 -16.10 3.48 1.28
CA SER A 200 -16.80 3.60 0.00
C SER A 200 -15.88 3.75 -1.21
N ALA A 201 -14.56 3.94 -1.00
CA ALA A 201 -13.61 3.94 -2.10
C ALA A 201 -13.56 2.56 -2.78
N PRO A 202 -13.42 2.50 -4.11
CA PRO A 202 -13.27 1.24 -4.80
C PRO A 202 -11.99 0.55 -4.34
N THR A 203 -12.06 -0.75 -4.05
CA THR A 203 -10.89 -1.57 -3.64
C THR A 203 -9.77 -1.55 -4.68
N LEU A 204 -10.12 -1.47 -5.97
CA LEU A 204 -9.19 -1.28 -7.09
C LEU A 204 -9.37 0.13 -7.66
N THR A 205 -8.35 0.95 -7.53
CA THR A 205 -8.27 2.25 -8.19
C THR A 205 -7.98 2.10 -9.69
N ASP A 206 -8.12 3.15 -10.49
CA ASP A 206 -7.75 3.10 -11.91
C ASP A 206 -6.24 2.83 -12.07
N LYS A 207 -5.40 3.42 -11.20
CA LYS A 207 -3.97 3.11 -11.15
C LYS A 207 -3.74 1.61 -10.91
N ASP A 208 -4.44 1.00 -9.95
CA ASP A 208 -4.29 -0.42 -9.66
C ASP A 208 -4.70 -1.31 -10.85
N ARG A 209 -5.70 -0.89 -11.62
CA ARG A 209 -6.11 -1.60 -12.85
C ARG A 209 -5.03 -1.55 -13.93
N ASP A 210 -4.36 -0.40 -14.09
CA ASP A 210 -3.28 -0.25 -15.05
C ASP A 210 -2.02 -0.99 -14.59
N ASP A 211 -1.69 -0.91 -13.30
CA ASP A 211 -0.61 -1.68 -12.69
C ASP A 211 -0.85 -3.19 -12.82
N LEU A 212 -2.08 -3.66 -12.59
CA LEU A 212 -2.45 -5.07 -12.73
C LEU A 212 -2.26 -5.57 -14.17
N ARG A 213 -2.72 -4.82 -15.17
CA ARG A 213 -2.51 -5.16 -16.59
C ARG A 213 -1.02 -5.26 -16.91
N PHE A 214 -0.24 -4.30 -16.42
CA PHE A 214 1.21 -4.31 -16.56
C PHE A 214 1.83 -5.55 -15.90
N GLY A 215 1.49 -5.86 -14.65
CA GLY A 215 2.03 -7.02 -13.93
C GLY A 215 1.72 -8.34 -14.62
N ILE A 216 0.50 -8.52 -15.14
CA ILE A 216 0.11 -9.69 -15.93
C ILE A 216 0.98 -9.80 -17.19
N ALA A 217 1.20 -8.70 -17.90
CA ALA A 217 2.05 -8.67 -19.09
C ALA A 217 3.53 -8.99 -18.76
N GLN A 218 4.01 -8.65 -17.57
CA GLN A 218 5.36 -8.98 -17.09
C GLN A 218 5.47 -10.42 -16.54
N GLY A 219 4.38 -11.16 -16.42
CA GLY A 219 4.39 -12.54 -15.93
C GLY A 219 4.65 -12.63 -14.42
N VAL A 220 4.03 -11.78 -13.61
CA VAL A 220 4.02 -11.94 -12.14
C VAL A 220 3.22 -13.17 -11.76
N ASP A 221 3.58 -13.82 -10.65
CA ASP A 221 2.96 -15.08 -10.22
C ASP A 221 1.76 -14.86 -9.28
N TYR A 222 1.80 -13.78 -8.50
CA TYR A 222 0.76 -13.43 -7.54
C TYR A 222 0.48 -11.93 -7.56
N VAL A 223 -0.75 -11.60 -7.23
CA VAL A 223 -1.19 -10.21 -7.00
C VAL A 223 -1.73 -10.10 -5.59
N ALA A 224 -1.22 -9.14 -4.82
CA ALA A 224 -1.73 -8.79 -3.51
C ALA A 224 -2.59 -7.53 -3.61
N LEU A 225 -3.75 -7.56 -3.00
CA LEU A 225 -4.65 -6.41 -2.86
C LEU A 225 -4.48 -5.81 -1.47
N SER A 226 -4.26 -4.50 -1.42
CA SER A 226 -4.24 -3.75 -0.17
C SER A 226 -5.63 -3.21 0.15
N PHE A 227 -5.98 -3.17 1.42
CA PHE A 227 -7.25 -2.60 1.91
C PHE A 227 -8.52 -3.33 1.38
N VAL A 228 -8.58 -4.64 1.55
CA VAL A 228 -9.73 -5.52 1.23
C VAL A 228 -10.52 -5.86 2.46
#